data_a4e544180d94f7bb9bddcddfb8694937
#
_entry.id   a4e544180d94f7bb9bddcddfb8694937
#
_cell.length_a   1.000
_cell.length_b   1.000
_cell.length_c   1.000
_cell.angle_alpha   90.00
_cell.angle_beta   90.00
_cell.angle_gamma   90.00
#
_symmetry.space_group_name_H-M   'P 1'
#
loop_
_entity.id
_entity.type
_entity.pdbx_description
1 polymer ?
#
loop_
_entity_poly.entity_id
_entity_poly.type
_entity_poly.pdbx_seq_one_letter_code
_entity_poly.pdbx_strand_id
1 'polypeptide(L)'
;VRLKEDELSKNMIKRCYSKNFHEKFPTYSSCSVSENFKYYPYFKEWCNKQAGYTSQDDKGNAFQLDKDILVKGNKVYSEELCVFVPKEINMLMVKCGRKRGDNPIGVFYHNREKKYVAKCKVRNKTVHLGYYFTSTEAFIVYKNFKESYIKEVSNKWKDQIDVRVYEALMNYHVEITD
;
A
#
# COMPACT_ATOMS: atom_id res chain seq x y z
N VAL A 1 21.65 -21.51 1.03
CA VAL A 1 20.81 -20.42 1.60
C VAL A 1 20.36 -19.55 0.44
N ARG A 2 19.04 -19.34 0.31
CA ARG A 2 18.47 -18.50 -0.74
C ARG A 2 18.70 -17.04 -0.37
N LEU A 3 19.24 -16.24 -1.27
CA LEU A 3 19.46 -14.81 -1.03
C LEU A 3 18.11 -14.08 -1.04
N LYS A 4 17.95 -13.04 -0.21
CA LYS A 4 16.72 -12.24 -0.09
C LYS A 4 16.30 -11.62 -1.44
N GLU A 5 17.25 -11.08 -2.18
CA GLU A 5 17.02 -10.46 -3.49
C GLU A 5 16.62 -11.48 -4.57
N ASP A 6 17.08 -12.72 -4.50
CA ASP A 6 16.65 -13.79 -5.41
C ASP A 6 15.16 -14.10 -5.23
N GLU A 7 14.69 -14.14 -3.99
CA GLU A 7 13.28 -14.35 -3.67
C GLU A 7 12.43 -13.14 -4.09
N LEU A 8 12.90 -11.91 -3.85
CA LEU A 8 12.23 -10.69 -4.28
C LEU A 8 12.07 -10.64 -5.80
N SER A 9 13.15 -10.91 -6.55
CA SER A 9 13.13 -10.95 -8.03
C SER A 9 12.13 -12.00 -8.53
N LYS A 10 12.19 -13.24 -8.03
CA LYS A 10 11.26 -14.31 -8.42
C LYS A 10 9.80 -13.95 -8.12
N ASN A 11 9.54 -13.37 -6.96
CA ASN A 11 8.19 -12.95 -6.58
C ASN A 11 7.68 -11.79 -7.47
N MET A 12 8.52 -10.83 -7.82
CA MET A 12 8.20 -9.74 -8.74
C MET A 12 7.83 -10.28 -10.13
N ILE A 13 8.67 -11.12 -10.73
CA ILE A 13 8.43 -11.76 -12.03
C ILE A 13 7.14 -12.62 -11.99
N LYS A 14 6.96 -13.43 -10.94
CA LYS A 14 5.76 -14.23 -10.76
C LYS A 14 4.49 -13.38 -10.71
N ARG A 15 4.51 -12.27 -9.98
CA ARG A 15 3.37 -11.34 -9.89
C ARG A 15 2.99 -10.76 -11.25
N CYS A 16 3.98 -10.41 -12.08
CA CYS A 16 3.74 -9.75 -13.37
C CYS A 16 3.41 -10.72 -14.51
N TYR A 17 3.89 -11.98 -14.48
CA TYR A 17 3.85 -12.83 -15.66
C TYR A 17 3.27 -14.23 -15.45
N SER A 18 2.91 -14.63 -14.22
CA SER A 18 2.33 -15.95 -13.96
C SER A 18 0.81 -15.94 -14.14
N LYS A 19 0.28 -16.72 -15.11
CA LYS A 19 -1.16 -16.90 -15.33
C LYS A 19 -1.87 -17.40 -14.07
N ASN A 20 -1.35 -18.44 -13.41
CA ASN A 20 -1.93 -19.00 -12.18
C ASN A 20 -1.96 -17.99 -11.02
N PHE A 21 -1.01 -17.04 -11.01
CA PHE A 21 -1.02 -15.96 -10.03
C PHE A 21 -2.11 -14.91 -10.35
N HIS A 22 -2.29 -14.58 -11.64
CA HIS A 22 -3.30 -13.62 -12.09
C HIS A 22 -4.74 -14.13 -11.87
N GLU A 23 -4.99 -15.43 -11.99
CA GLU A 23 -6.30 -16.03 -11.67
C GLU A 23 -6.70 -15.77 -10.21
N LYS A 24 -5.73 -15.83 -9.28
CA LYS A 24 -5.94 -15.55 -7.85
C LYS A 24 -5.93 -14.05 -7.52
N PHE A 25 -5.10 -13.29 -8.23
CA PHE A 25 -4.86 -11.87 -8.00
C PHE A 25 -4.92 -11.07 -9.31
N PRO A 26 -6.13 -10.85 -9.88
CA PRO A 26 -6.29 -10.21 -11.19
C PRO A 26 -5.69 -8.81 -11.30
N THR A 27 -5.55 -8.09 -10.17
CA THR A 27 -4.97 -6.74 -10.13
C THR A 27 -3.52 -6.66 -10.60
N TYR A 28 -2.82 -7.80 -10.66
CA TYR A 28 -1.44 -7.88 -11.14
C TYR A 28 -1.33 -8.17 -12.65
N SER A 29 -2.43 -8.50 -13.34
CA SER A 29 -2.38 -8.85 -14.76
C SER A 29 -1.88 -7.72 -15.68
N SER A 30 -1.98 -6.47 -15.23
CA SER A 30 -1.47 -5.29 -15.93
C SER A 30 -0.11 -4.80 -15.42
N CYS A 31 0.51 -5.55 -14.49
CA CYS A 31 1.82 -5.17 -13.97
C CYS A 31 2.95 -5.66 -14.89
N SER A 32 4.03 -4.88 -14.93
CA SER A 32 5.23 -5.19 -15.69
C SER A 32 6.50 -4.90 -14.88
N VAL A 33 7.63 -5.35 -15.41
CA VAL A 33 8.96 -5.16 -14.82
C VAL A 33 9.83 -4.46 -15.84
N SER A 34 10.61 -3.44 -15.44
CA SER A 34 11.57 -2.75 -16.31
C SER A 34 12.60 -3.72 -16.85
N GLU A 35 13.20 -3.42 -18.00
CA GLU A 35 14.21 -4.28 -18.61
C GLU A 35 15.41 -4.50 -17.67
N ASN A 36 15.84 -3.44 -16.97
CA ASN A 36 16.93 -3.51 -16.02
C ASN A 36 16.62 -4.47 -14.85
N PHE A 37 15.40 -4.43 -14.31
CA PHE A 37 15.01 -5.30 -13.21
C PHE A 37 14.80 -6.76 -13.61
N LYS A 38 14.62 -7.06 -14.90
CA LYS A 38 14.64 -8.43 -15.41
C LYS A 38 16.04 -9.05 -15.36
N TYR A 39 17.08 -8.20 -15.42
CA TYR A 39 18.46 -8.63 -15.28
C TYR A 39 18.83 -8.72 -13.79
N TYR A 40 18.85 -9.94 -13.25
CA TYR A 40 19.02 -10.20 -11.82
C TYR A 40 20.26 -9.56 -11.19
N PRO A 41 21.49 -9.57 -11.80
CA PRO A 41 22.64 -8.91 -11.21
C PRO A 41 22.42 -7.40 -10.99
N TYR A 42 21.75 -6.72 -11.92
CA TYR A 42 21.40 -5.31 -11.78
C TYR A 42 20.40 -5.09 -10.64
N PHE A 43 19.32 -5.89 -10.60
CA PHE A 43 18.31 -5.80 -9.53
C PHE A 43 18.94 -6.03 -8.14
N LYS A 44 19.84 -7.00 -8.01
CA LYS A 44 20.58 -7.26 -6.79
C LYS A 44 21.42 -6.08 -6.35
N GLU A 45 22.19 -5.47 -7.27
CA GLU A 45 23.01 -4.30 -7.00
C GLU A 45 22.14 -3.11 -6.59
N TRP A 46 21.03 -2.90 -7.30
CA TRP A 46 20.06 -1.86 -6.98
C TRP A 46 19.49 -2.04 -5.57
N CYS A 47 19.04 -3.23 -5.19
CA CYS A 47 18.52 -3.52 -3.85
C CYS A 47 19.51 -3.08 -2.76
N ASN A 48 20.79 -3.42 -2.90
CA ASN A 48 21.81 -3.13 -1.90
C ASN A 48 22.08 -1.62 -1.71
N LYS A 49 21.68 -0.79 -2.66
CA LYS A 49 21.82 0.67 -2.60
C LYS A 49 20.58 1.38 -2.04
N GLN A 50 19.47 0.64 -1.83
CA GLN A 50 18.21 1.28 -1.45
C GLN A 50 18.07 1.46 0.07
N ALA A 51 17.55 2.62 0.46
CA ALA A 51 17.10 2.85 1.83
C ALA A 51 16.04 1.81 2.23
N GLY A 52 16.13 1.29 3.43
CA GLY A 52 15.18 0.30 3.95
C GLY A 52 15.41 -1.15 3.52
N TYR A 53 16.31 -1.46 2.56
CA TYR A 53 16.52 -2.83 2.09
C TYR A 53 16.95 -3.78 3.21
N THR A 54 17.86 -3.35 4.09
CA THR A 54 18.34 -4.12 5.25
C THR A 54 17.54 -3.85 6.52
N SER A 55 16.58 -2.93 6.49
CA SER A 55 15.79 -2.53 7.65
C SER A 55 14.75 -3.58 8.03
N GLN A 56 14.37 -3.56 9.31
CA GLN A 56 13.33 -4.40 9.89
C GLN A 56 12.33 -3.53 10.65
N ASP A 57 11.08 -3.98 10.72
CA ASP A 57 10.05 -3.36 11.55
C ASP A 57 10.23 -3.70 13.04
N ASP A 58 9.41 -3.10 13.90
CA ASP A 58 9.42 -3.29 15.37
C ASP A 58 9.25 -4.76 15.80
N LYS A 59 8.91 -5.66 14.88
CA LYS A 59 8.71 -7.10 15.10
C LYS A 59 9.81 -7.95 14.45
N GLY A 60 10.84 -7.33 13.89
CA GLY A 60 11.91 -8.02 13.19
C GLY A 60 11.56 -8.46 11.76
N ASN A 61 10.43 -8.03 11.17
CA ASN A 61 10.12 -8.34 9.79
C ASN A 61 10.86 -7.41 8.83
N ALA A 62 11.47 -7.97 7.79
CA ALA A 62 12.13 -7.18 6.76
C ALA A 62 11.14 -6.25 6.04
N PHE A 63 11.61 -5.06 5.64
CA PHE A 63 10.84 -4.17 4.80
C PHE A 63 10.49 -4.84 3.46
N GLN A 64 9.35 -4.46 2.91
CA GLN A 64 8.76 -5.05 1.70
C GLN A 64 9.00 -4.13 0.51
N LEU A 65 9.27 -4.73 -0.65
CA LEU A 65 9.35 -4.02 -1.92
C LEU A 65 7.94 -3.56 -2.33
N ASP A 66 7.77 -2.28 -2.53
CA ASP A 66 6.55 -1.65 -3.04
C ASP A 66 6.85 -0.88 -4.33
N LYS A 67 5.85 -0.75 -5.23
CA LYS A 67 5.99 -0.11 -6.54
C LYS A 67 5.02 1.06 -6.76
N ASP A 68 3.99 1.20 -5.93
CA ASP A 68 2.89 2.15 -6.17
C ASP A 68 2.65 3.18 -5.06
N ILE A 69 3.49 3.20 -4.03
CA ILE A 69 3.49 4.25 -3.00
C ILE A 69 3.94 5.60 -3.56
N LEU A 70 5.00 5.63 -4.38
CA LEU A 70 5.52 6.88 -4.94
C LEU A 70 4.59 7.48 -5.99
N VAL A 71 3.94 6.62 -6.79
CA VAL A 71 2.97 7.03 -7.80
C VAL A 71 1.74 6.15 -7.69
N LYS A 72 0.67 6.72 -7.18
CA LYS A 72 -0.61 6.02 -6.96
C LYS A 72 -1.11 5.33 -8.24
N GLY A 73 -1.33 4.03 -8.14
CA GLY A 73 -1.82 3.23 -9.27
C GLY A 73 -0.75 2.77 -10.26
N ASN A 74 0.52 3.05 -10.00
CA ASN A 74 1.61 2.54 -10.83
C ASN A 74 1.59 1.00 -10.95
N LYS A 75 1.91 0.51 -12.14
CA LYS A 75 1.90 -0.92 -12.49
C LYS A 75 3.28 -1.46 -12.89
N VAL A 76 4.30 -0.62 -12.86
CA VAL A 76 5.66 -0.97 -13.31
C VAL A 76 6.59 -1.13 -12.11
N TYR A 77 7.26 -2.25 -12.01
CA TYR A 77 8.42 -2.40 -11.13
C TYR A 77 9.65 -1.82 -11.83
N SER A 78 10.16 -0.71 -11.34
CA SER A 78 11.35 -0.03 -11.90
C SER A 78 12.18 0.63 -10.81
N GLU A 79 13.38 1.03 -11.17
CA GLU A 79 14.38 1.66 -10.31
C GLU A 79 13.86 2.93 -9.64
N GLU A 80 13.11 3.73 -10.39
CA GLU A 80 12.60 5.02 -9.94
C GLU A 80 11.36 4.90 -9.06
N LEU A 81 10.56 3.83 -9.28
CA LEU A 81 9.22 3.69 -8.69
C LEU A 81 9.16 2.68 -7.56
N CYS A 82 10.18 1.81 -7.43
CA CYS A 82 10.24 0.84 -6.35
C CYS A 82 10.97 1.40 -5.12
N VAL A 83 10.45 1.05 -3.95
CA VAL A 83 11.00 1.43 -2.65
C VAL A 83 10.82 0.29 -1.65
N PHE A 84 11.62 0.30 -0.56
CA PHE A 84 11.43 -0.62 0.56
C PHE A 84 10.73 0.08 1.71
N VAL A 85 9.62 -0.51 2.18
CA VAL A 85 8.81 0.07 3.25
C VAL A 85 8.42 -0.99 4.30
N PRO A 86 8.22 -0.61 5.56
CA PRO A 86 7.70 -1.52 6.56
C PRO A 86 6.27 -1.95 6.20
N LYS A 87 5.89 -3.15 6.62
CA LYS A 87 4.54 -3.69 6.38
C LYS A 87 3.43 -2.73 6.82
N GLU A 88 3.64 -1.98 7.90
CA GLU A 88 2.68 -0.99 8.42
C GLU A 88 2.35 0.07 7.36
N ILE A 89 3.34 0.60 6.66
CA ILE A 89 3.15 1.56 5.55
C ILE A 89 2.46 0.88 4.36
N ASN A 90 2.93 -0.27 3.94
CA ASN A 90 2.35 -0.99 2.80
C ASN A 90 0.85 -1.28 3.02
N MET A 91 0.45 -1.60 4.25
CA MET A 91 -0.95 -1.85 4.61
C MET A 91 -1.82 -0.58 4.63
N LEU A 92 -1.25 0.63 4.69
CA LEU A 92 -2.02 1.88 4.61
C LEU A 92 -2.74 2.02 3.26
N MET A 93 -2.12 1.53 2.20
CA MET A 93 -2.58 1.69 0.81
C MET A 93 -3.57 0.60 0.36
N VAL A 94 -3.83 -0.42 1.19
CA VAL A 94 -4.76 -1.51 0.84
C VAL A 94 -6.20 -1.02 0.79
N LYS A 95 -6.83 -1.20 -0.36
CA LYS A 95 -8.23 -0.87 -0.65
C LYS A 95 -9.10 -2.13 -0.62
N CYS A 96 -10.06 -2.22 0.30
CA CYS A 96 -10.96 -3.37 0.43
C CYS A 96 -12.29 -3.13 -0.31
N GLY A 97 -12.25 -2.96 -1.63
CA GLY A 97 -13.42 -2.61 -2.45
C GLY A 97 -14.57 -3.63 -2.42
N ARG A 98 -14.27 -4.93 -2.41
CA ARG A 98 -15.29 -6.00 -2.56
C ARG A 98 -16.38 -6.02 -1.48
N LYS A 99 -16.14 -5.48 -0.29
CA LYS A 99 -17.06 -5.55 0.87
C LYS A 99 -17.92 -4.31 1.08
N ARG A 100 -17.67 -3.24 0.34
CA ARG A 100 -18.35 -1.94 0.56
C ARG A 100 -19.46 -1.63 -0.45
N GLY A 101 -19.58 -2.43 -1.54
CA GLY A 101 -20.51 -2.13 -2.63
C GLY A 101 -20.18 -0.78 -3.28
N ASP A 102 -21.21 -0.01 -3.62
CA ASP A 102 -21.08 1.30 -4.30
C ASP A 102 -20.76 2.46 -3.37
N ASN A 103 -20.56 2.20 -2.06
CA ASN A 103 -20.19 3.26 -1.12
C ASN A 103 -18.73 3.68 -1.28
N PRO A 104 -18.39 4.94 -0.95
CA PRO A 104 -17.02 5.40 -0.87
C PRO A 104 -16.14 4.56 0.06
N ILE A 105 -14.81 4.66 -0.12
CA ILE A 105 -13.88 3.96 0.76
C ILE A 105 -14.11 4.34 2.24
N GLY A 106 -14.09 3.33 3.13
CA GLY A 106 -14.32 3.53 4.57
C GLY A 106 -15.76 3.76 4.98
N VAL A 107 -16.71 3.77 4.03
CA VAL A 107 -18.13 4.01 4.28
C VAL A 107 -18.93 2.73 4.06
N PHE A 108 -19.89 2.47 4.96
CA PHE A 108 -20.79 1.32 4.93
C PHE A 108 -22.20 1.77 5.29
N TYR A 109 -23.23 1.24 4.62
CA TYR A 109 -24.60 1.47 5.04
C TYR A 109 -25.02 0.50 6.16
N HIS A 110 -25.56 1.04 7.25
CA HIS A 110 -26.02 0.27 8.41
C HIS A 110 -27.55 0.14 8.37
N ASN A 111 -28.06 -1.02 7.95
CA ASN A 111 -29.50 -1.25 7.68
C ASN A 111 -30.39 -0.98 8.91
N ARG A 112 -29.97 -1.40 10.10
CA ARG A 112 -30.76 -1.23 11.32
C ARG A 112 -30.94 0.23 11.72
N GLU A 113 -29.85 1.00 11.64
CA GLU A 113 -29.85 2.42 12.01
C GLU A 113 -30.26 3.33 10.84
N LYS A 114 -30.42 2.77 9.63
CA LYS A 114 -30.70 3.50 8.37
C LYS A 114 -29.76 4.68 8.18
N LYS A 115 -28.47 4.49 8.48
CA LYS A 115 -27.42 5.51 8.42
C LYS A 115 -26.16 4.96 7.78
N TYR A 116 -25.33 5.87 7.30
CA TYR A 116 -23.97 5.56 6.83
C TYR A 116 -22.99 5.56 8.00
N VAL A 117 -22.07 4.62 8.01
CA VAL A 117 -21.07 4.43 9.05
C VAL A 117 -19.69 4.65 8.45
N ALA A 118 -18.90 5.54 9.04
CA ALA A 118 -17.48 5.68 8.72
C ALA A 118 -16.66 4.75 9.62
N LYS A 119 -15.79 3.92 9.02
CA LYS A 119 -14.87 3.02 9.74
C LYS A 119 -13.49 3.06 9.09
N CYS A 120 -12.46 3.13 9.92
CA CYS A 120 -11.07 3.03 9.46
C CYS A 120 -10.34 1.89 10.15
N LYS A 121 -9.52 1.16 9.40
CA LYS A 121 -8.64 0.14 9.97
C LYS A 121 -7.33 0.79 10.41
N VAL A 122 -7.06 0.75 11.70
CA VAL A 122 -5.82 1.22 12.32
C VAL A 122 -5.06 -0.01 12.84
N ARG A 123 -3.91 -0.32 12.26
CA ARG A 123 -3.19 -1.57 12.52
C ARG A 123 -4.13 -2.76 12.28
N ASN A 124 -4.42 -3.56 13.30
CA ASN A 124 -5.32 -4.72 13.20
C ASN A 124 -6.72 -4.47 13.78
N LYS A 125 -7.04 -3.24 14.21
CA LYS A 125 -8.30 -2.87 14.82
C LYS A 125 -9.13 -2.00 13.88
N THR A 126 -10.44 -2.17 13.89
CA THR A 126 -11.37 -1.28 13.20
C THR A 126 -11.83 -0.20 14.16
N VAL A 127 -11.57 1.06 13.81
CA VAL A 127 -12.03 2.24 14.54
C VAL A 127 -13.36 2.68 13.93
N HIS A 128 -14.38 2.83 14.76
CA HIS A 128 -15.68 3.38 14.39
C HIS A 128 -15.64 4.90 14.53
N LEU A 129 -15.94 5.62 13.45
CA LEU A 129 -15.79 7.08 13.36
C LEU A 129 -17.14 7.82 13.48
N GLY A 130 -18.26 7.10 13.52
CA GLY A 130 -19.59 7.65 13.70
C GLY A 130 -20.62 7.20 12.68
N TYR A 131 -21.88 7.64 12.92
CA TYR A 131 -23.03 7.46 12.04
C TYR A 131 -23.42 8.78 11.40
N TYR A 132 -23.75 8.77 10.10
CA TYR A 132 -24.05 9.94 9.30
C TYR A 132 -25.31 9.73 8.44
N PHE A 133 -25.98 10.80 8.05
CA PHE A 133 -27.17 10.70 7.21
C PHE A 133 -26.83 10.47 5.74
N THR A 134 -25.68 10.94 5.29
CA THR A 134 -25.22 10.79 3.90
C THR A 134 -23.90 10.04 3.82
N SER A 135 -23.67 9.36 2.70
CA SER A 135 -22.38 8.69 2.41
C SER A 135 -21.24 9.70 2.28
N THR A 136 -21.52 10.92 1.79
CA THR A 136 -20.55 11.99 1.64
C THR A 136 -20.04 12.50 2.99
N GLU A 137 -20.93 12.74 3.96
CA GLU A 137 -20.53 13.12 5.32
C GLU A 137 -19.63 12.05 5.96
N ALA A 138 -20.05 10.78 5.87
CA ALA A 138 -19.27 9.66 6.39
C ALA A 138 -17.90 9.58 5.70
N PHE A 139 -17.83 9.81 4.39
CA PHE A 139 -16.57 9.82 3.65
C PHE A 139 -15.64 10.95 4.07
N ILE A 140 -16.13 12.17 4.25
CA ILE A 140 -15.32 13.30 4.70
C ILE A 140 -14.64 12.99 6.04
N VAL A 141 -15.37 12.42 6.98
CA VAL A 141 -14.82 12.02 8.29
C VAL A 141 -13.78 10.91 8.15
N TYR A 142 -14.08 9.90 7.32
CA TYR A 142 -13.10 8.86 7.01
C TYR A 142 -11.83 9.41 6.38
N LYS A 143 -11.96 10.28 5.36
CA LYS A 143 -10.85 10.92 4.65
C LYS A 143 -9.93 11.65 5.63
N ASN A 144 -10.48 12.54 6.43
CA ASN A 144 -9.71 13.34 7.39
C ASN A 144 -8.98 12.46 8.40
N PHE A 145 -9.66 11.45 8.94
CA PHE A 145 -9.06 10.49 9.87
C PHE A 145 -7.95 9.69 9.20
N LYS A 146 -8.20 9.16 8.00
CA LYS A 146 -7.25 8.32 7.26
C LYS A 146 -5.99 9.08 6.87
N GLU A 147 -6.12 10.31 6.36
CA GLU A 147 -4.99 11.15 6.00
C GLU A 147 -4.15 11.55 7.23
N SER A 148 -4.81 11.86 8.35
CA SER A 148 -4.11 12.12 9.62
C SER A 148 -3.33 10.89 10.10
N TYR A 149 -3.95 9.70 10.02
CA TYR A 149 -3.29 8.44 10.40
C TYR A 149 -2.12 8.09 9.47
N ILE A 150 -2.23 8.35 8.16
CA ILE A 150 -1.11 8.18 7.22
C ILE A 150 0.07 9.06 7.62
N LYS A 151 -0.16 10.33 7.96
CA LYS A 151 0.89 11.25 8.42
C LYS A 151 1.52 10.81 9.74
N GLU A 152 0.73 10.31 10.69
CA GLU A 152 1.23 9.74 11.96
C GLU A 152 2.19 8.58 11.70
N VAL A 153 1.77 7.61 10.88
CA VAL A 153 2.62 6.45 10.54
C VAL A 153 3.85 6.88 9.74
N SER A 154 3.71 7.83 8.82
CA SER A 154 4.85 8.38 8.06
C SER A 154 5.89 9.01 8.99
N ASN A 155 5.46 9.81 9.95
CA ASN A 155 6.36 10.42 10.94
C ASN A 155 7.06 9.38 11.83
N LYS A 156 6.37 8.30 12.20
CA LYS A 156 6.96 7.19 12.96
C LYS A 156 8.16 6.56 12.23
N TRP A 157 8.08 6.43 10.91
CA TRP A 157 9.09 5.74 10.09
C TRP A 157 10.05 6.68 9.35
N LYS A 158 9.93 7.99 9.54
CA LYS A 158 10.63 9.04 8.79
C LYS A 158 12.12 8.76 8.57
N ASP A 159 12.82 8.36 9.63
CA ASP A 159 14.28 8.19 9.62
C ASP A 159 14.74 6.82 9.06
N GLN A 160 13.80 5.93 8.72
CA GLN A 160 14.09 4.56 8.25
C GLN A 160 13.61 4.28 6.83
N ILE A 161 12.84 5.17 6.23
CA ILE A 161 12.29 5.05 4.88
C ILE A 161 12.95 6.05 3.93
N ASP A 162 12.84 5.79 2.63
CA ASP A 162 13.26 6.73 1.59
C ASP A 162 12.49 8.06 1.75
N VAL A 163 13.19 9.19 1.61
CA VAL A 163 12.60 10.53 1.72
C VAL A 163 11.43 10.71 0.75
N ARG A 164 11.50 10.14 -0.45
CA ARG A 164 10.42 10.18 -1.44
C ARG A 164 9.14 9.52 -0.92
N VAL A 165 9.27 8.43 -0.16
CA VAL A 165 8.12 7.77 0.51
C VAL A 165 7.51 8.69 1.55
N TYR A 166 8.33 9.31 2.38
CA TYR A 166 7.84 10.25 3.39
C TYR A 166 7.06 11.41 2.74
N GLU A 167 7.62 12.03 1.71
CA GLU A 167 6.99 13.13 0.98
C GLU A 167 5.67 12.69 0.31
N ALA A 168 5.67 11.52 -0.36
CA ALA A 168 4.47 10.98 -0.98
C ALA A 168 3.35 10.72 0.04
N LEU A 169 3.67 10.19 1.22
CA LEU A 169 2.70 9.92 2.28
C LEU A 169 2.20 11.20 2.94
N MET A 170 3.05 12.21 3.15
CA MET A 170 2.66 13.50 3.72
C MET A 170 1.71 14.28 2.81
N ASN A 171 1.84 14.09 1.48
CA ASN A 171 1.00 14.69 0.45
C ASN A 171 -0.12 13.76 -0.06
N TYR A 172 -0.32 12.61 0.59
CA TYR A 172 -1.32 11.64 0.14
C TYR A 172 -2.74 12.13 0.40
N HIS A 173 -3.58 12.10 -0.63
CA HIS A 173 -4.99 12.41 -0.54
C HIS A 173 -5.85 11.18 -0.82
N VAL A 174 -6.85 10.97 0.04
CA VAL A 174 -7.87 9.94 -0.15
C VAL A 174 -8.94 10.49 -1.07
N GLU A 175 -9.19 9.80 -2.18
CA GLU A 175 -10.22 10.17 -3.14
C GLU A 175 -11.50 9.35 -2.90
N ILE A 176 -12.65 9.94 -3.23
CA ILE A 176 -13.95 9.28 -3.08
C ILE A 176 -14.06 8.03 -3.95
N THR A 177 -13.29 7.99 -5.03
CA THR A 177 -13.20 6.89 -6.00
C THR A 177 -12.16 5.80 -5.64
N ASP A 178 -11.47 5.94 -4.51
CA ASP A 178 -10.43 4.98 -4.07
C ASP A 178 -10.93 3.56 -3.80
#